data_f775df8ecdc95edab00af1980fe9b860
#
_entry.id   f775df8ecdc95edab00af1980fe9b860
#
_cell.length_a   1.000
_cell.length_b   1.000
_cell.length_c   1.000
_cell.angle_alpha   90.00
_cell.angle_beta   90.00
_cell.angle_gamma   90.00
#
_symmetry.space_group_name_H-M   'P 1'
#
loop_
_entity.id
_entity.type
_entity.pdbx_description
1 polymer ?
#
loop_
_entity_poly.entity_id
_entity_poly.type
_entity_poly.pdbx_seq_one_letter_code
_entity_poly.pdbx_strand_id
1 'polypeptide(L)'
;MPLTWHLLKIIDIMSYNSFGNLFRFTSYGESHGPAIGCIVDGVPPNISLNEKDIQKLLDRRKPGQSKFVSQRKESDKVEILSGVFESKTTGHPIALNIKNEDQRSKDYNEIANKFRPSHADITYHEKYKIRDYRGGGRSSA
;
A
#
# COMPACT_ATOMS: atom_id res chain seq x y z
N MET A 1 10.09 15.35 -34.97
CA MET A 1 8.98 14.63 -34.33
C MET A 1 8.65 15.35 -33.02
N PRO A 2 7.44 15.82 -32.81
CA PRO A 2 7.15 16.59 -31.62
C PRO A 2 7.13 15.69 -30.38
N LEU A 3 7.87 16.08 -29.36
CA LEU A 3 7.97 15.46 -28.06
C LEU A 3 6.59 15.24 -27.35
N THR A 4 5.56 15.92 -27.82
CA THR A 4 4.21 15.92 -27.25
C THR A 4 3.51 14.57 -27.30
N TRP A 5 3.69 13.76 -28.34
CA TRP A 5 3.03 12.46 -28.47
C TRP A 5 3.60 11.38 -27.55
N HIS A 6 4.91 11.44 -27.24
CA HIS A 6 5.54 10.50 -26.29
C HIS A 6 5.14 10.84 -24.84
N LEU A 7 5.04 12.13 -24.53
CA LEU A 7 4.58 12.58 -23.20
C LEU A 7 3.11 12.21 -22.94
N LEU A 8 2.22 12.36 -23.92
CA LEU A 8 0.82 11.96 -23.79
C LEU A 8 0.66 10.45 -23.56
N LYS A 9 1.43 9.59 -24.25
CA LYS A 9 1.43 8.16 -24.01
C LYS A 9 1.95 7.78 -22.62
N ILE A 10 2.89 8.54 -22.07
CA ILE A 10 3.42 8.31 -20.72
C ILE A 10 2.37 8.69 -19.67
N ILE A 11 1.63 9.78 -19.87
CA ILE A 11 0.58 10.22 -18.95
C ILE A 11 -0.54 9.17 -18.84
N ASP A 12 -0.91 8.51 -19.93
CA ASP A 12 -1.96 7.46 -19.94
C ASP A 12 -1.60 6.20 -19.15
N ILE A 13 -0.31 5.96 -18.90
CA ILE A 13 0.15 4.80 -18.12
C ILE A 13 0.51 5.16 -16.67
N MET A 14 0.52 6.45 -16.32
CA MET A 14 0.78 6.89 -14.94
C MET A 14 -0.47 6.71 -14.09
N SER A 15 -0.27 6.48 -12.82
CA SER A 15 -1.36 6.33 -11.87
C SER A 15 -1.06 7.11 -10.59
N TYR A 16 -2.12 7.65 -10.02
CA TYR A 16 -2.03 8.43 -8.79
C TYR A 16 -2.16 7.51 -7.57
N ASN A 17 -1.22 7.64 -6.64
CA ASN A 17 -1.26 6.96 -5.34
C ASN A 17 -1.51 7.95 -4.19
N SER A 18 -1.77 9.21 -4.53
CA SER A 18 -2.03 10.29 -3.58
C SER A 18 -3.49 10.69 -3.65
N PHE A 19 -4.08 10.94 -2.49
CA PHE A 19 -5.47 11.38 -2.34
C PHE A 19 -5.54 12.56 -1.37
N GLY A 20 -6.45 13.49 -1.64
CA GLY A 20 -6.66 14.69 -0.83
C GLY A 20 -5.99 15.95 -1.39
N ASN A 21 -6.18 17.07 -0.69
CA ASN A 21 -5.62 18.37 -1.08
C ASN A 21 -4.83 18.98 0.09
N LEU A 22 -5.46 19.66 1.03
CA LEU A 22 -4.80 20.22 2.22
C LEU A 22 -4.37 19.10 3.17
N PHE A 23 -5.29 18.22 3.52
CA PHE A 23 -4.99 16.94 4.14
C PHE A 23 -4.89 15.91 3.03
N ARG A 24 -3.74 15.29 2.88
CA ARG A 24 -3.50 14.34 1.81
C ARG A 24 -2.69 13.13 2.31
N PHE A 25 -2.85 12.03 1.64
CA PHE A 25 -2.00 10.87 1.88
C PHE A 25 -1.55 10.23 0.58
N THR A 26 -0.39 9.59 0.64
CA THR A 26 0.15 8.77 -0.44
C THR A 26 0.37 7.36 0.10
N SER A 27 -0.29 6.37 -0.50
CA SER A 27 -0.04 4.97 -0.15
C SER A 27 1.19 4.44 -0.87
N TYR A 28 1.90 3.52 -0.22
CA TYR A 28 3.05 2.81 -0.78
C TYR A 28 3.08 1.36 -0.31
N GLY A 29 3.92 0.58 -0.97
CA GLY A 29 4.11 -0.83 -0.66
C GLY A 29 3.14 -1.74 -1.39
N GLU A 30 3.27 -3.02 -1.14
CA GLU A 30 2.56 -4.09 -1.84
C GLU A 30 2.19 -5.19 -0.86
N SER A 31 1.02 -5.82 -1.04
CA SER A 31 0.52 -6.83 -0.10
C SER A 31 1.42 -8.07 -0.01
N HIS A 32 2.21 -8.36 -1.04
CA HIS A 32 3.23 -9.41 -1.05
C HIS A 32 4.66 -8.86 -1.07
N GLY A 33 4.82 -7.54 -0.88
CA GLY A 33 6.08 -6.86 -0.67
C GLY A 33 6.53 -6.89 0.80
N PRO A 34 7.66 -6.29 1.14
CA PRO A 34 8.20 -6.30 2.51
C PRO A 34 7.37 -5.50 3.51
N ALA A 35 6.62 -4.52 3.03
CA ALA A 35 5.78 -3.65 3.86
C ALA A 35 4.72 -2.95 3.02
N ILE A 36 3.69 -2.47 3.69
CA ILE A 36 2.72 -1.50 3.18
C ILE A 36 2.66 -0.30 4.11
N GLY A 37 2.29 0.85 3.57
CA GLY A 37 2.17 2.04 4.41
C GLY A 37 1.58 3.23 3.70
N CYS A 38 1.60 4.35 4.40
CA CYS A 38 1.23 5.62 3.80
C CYS A 38 2.00 6.78 4.44
N ILE A 39 2.13 7.84 3.67
CA ILE A 39 2.63 9.13 4.13
C ILE A 39 1.45 10.09 4.18
N VAL A 40 1.15 10.61 5.35
CA VAL A 40 0.07 11.57 5.58
C VAL A 40 0.68 12.96 5.75
N ASP A 41 0.19 13.93 5.00
CA ASP A 41 0.66 15.30 5.01
C ASP A 41 -0.51 16.28 5.26
N GLY A 42 -0.22 17.48 5.74
CA GLY A 42 -1.22 18.49 6.07
C GLY A 42 -1.88 18.31 7.45
N VAL A 43 -1.25 17.55 8.34
CA VAL A 43 -1.70 17.41 9.74
C VAL A 43 -1.15 18.57 10.56
N PRO A 44 -2.01 19.35 11.26
CA PRO A 44 -1.54 20.41 12.17
C PRO A 44 -0.64 19.87 13.28
N PRO A 45 0.31 20.67 13.80
CA PRO A 45 1.11 20.27 14.96
C PRO A 45 0.29 20.22 16.25
N ASN A 46 0.84 19.59 17.29
CA ASN A 46 0.28 19.48 18.64
C ASN A 46 -1.00 18.64 18.79
N ILE A 47 -1.37 17.84 17.80
CA ILE A 47 -2.45 16.86 17.93
C ILE A 47 -1.88 15.62 18.65
N SER A 48 -2.58 15.13 19.67
CA SER A 48 -2.21 13.88 20.35
C SER A 48 -2.37 12.70 19.39
N LEU A 49 -1.28 11.95 19.17
CA LEU A 49 -1.26 10.79 18.29
C LEU A 49 -0.18 9.81 18.73
N ASN A 50 -0.53 8.53 18.80
CA ASN A 50 0.41 7.43 19.00
C ASN A 50 -0.05 6.18 18.21
N GLU A 51 0.80 5.17 18.15
CA GLU A 51 0.49 3.94 17.42
C GLU A 51 -0.77 3.23 17.92
N LYS A 52 -1.08 3.31 19.22
CA LYS A 52 -2.27 2.66 19.81
C LYS A 52 -3.57 3.25 19.27
N ASP A 53 -3.57 4.54 18.92
CA ASP A 53 -4.76 5.21 18.38
C ASP A 53 -5.09 4.67 17.00
N ILE A 54 -4.06 4.45 16.18
CA ILE A 54 -4.18 3.88 14.83
C ILE A 54 -4.46 2.38 14.92
N GLN A 55 -3.75 1.66 15.80
CA GLN A 55 -3.85 0.21 15.95
C GLN A 55 -5.26 -0.26 16.29
N LYS A 56 -6.00 0.49 17.11
CA LYS A 56 -7.41 0.19 17.42
C LYS A 56 -8.28 0.07 16.17
N LEU A 57 -8.01 0.88 15.14
CA LEU A 57 -8.75 0.86 13.88
C LEU A 57 -8.28 -0.30 12.98
N LEU A 58 -6.98 -0.57 12.96
CA LEU A 58 -6.42 -1.69 12.22
C LEU A 58 -6.89 -3.03 12.79
N ASP A 59 -6.93 -3.17 14.10
CA ASP A 59 -7.41 -4.38 14.78
C ASP A 59 -8.86 -4.73 14.43
N ARG A 60 -9.68 -3.72 14.13
CA ARG A 60 -11.07 -3.94 13.66
C ARG A 60 -11.13 -4.54 12.25
N ARG A 61 -10.06 -4.46 11.48
CA ARG A 61 -9.96 -5.01 10.11
C ARG A 61 -9.36 -6.40 10.07
N LYS A 62 -8.84 -6.92 11.20
CA LYS A 62 -8.22 -8.24 11.22
C LYS A 62 -9.18 -9.32 10.72
N PRO A 63 -8.73 -10.18 9.80
CA PRO A 63 -9.48 -11.36 9.38
C PRO A 63 -9.74 -12.25 10.60
N GLY A 64 -10.88 -12.92 10.65
CA GLY A 64 -11.20 -13.89 11.72
C GLY A 64 -12.32 -13.45 12.67
N GLN A 65 -12.87 -12.26 12.53
CA GLN A 65 -14.09 -11.87 13.26
C GLN A 65 -15.37 -12.48 12.66
N SER A 66 -15.27 -13.15 11.51
CA SER A 66 -16.37 -13.84 10.86
C SER A 66 -15.90 -15.21 10.33
N LYS A 67 -16.81 -16.21 10.34
CA LYS A 67 -16.56 -17.59 9.85
C LYS A 67 -16.19 -17.66 8.34
N PHE A 68 -16.29 -16.56 7.63
CA PHE A 68 -16.09 -16.47 6.17
C PHE A 68 -14.81 -15.75 5.76
N VAL A 69 -13.91 -15.41 6.68
CA VAL A 69 -12.70 -14.63 6.38
C VAL A 69 -11.47 -15.52 6.44
N SER A 70 -10.49 -15.24 5.56
CA SER A 70 -9.25 -16.00 5.46
C SER A 70 -8.49 -16.07 6.79
N GLN A 71 -7.86 -17.22 7.07
CA GLN A 71 -7.13 -17.52 8.31
C GLN A 71 -5.74 -16.85 8.38
N ARG A 72 -5.49 -15.75 7.64
CA ARG A 72 -4.22 -15.02 7.76
C ARG A 72 -4.11 -14.37 9.13
N LYS A 73 -3.16 -14.82 9.89
CA LYS A 73 -2.71 -14.21 11.14
C LYS A 73 -1.64 -13.17 10.84
N GLU A 74 -2.02 -12.05 10.27
CA GLU A 74 -1.11 -10.92 10.13
C GLU A 74 -1.20 -10.08 11.39
N SER A 75 -0.05 -9.68 11.95
CA SER A 75 -0.02 -8.86 13.15
C SER A 75 -0.51 -7.44 12.88
N ASP A 76 -0.44 -6.99 11.61
CA ASP A 76 -0.81 -5.63 11.16
C ASP A 76 -0.34 -4.52 12.11
N LYS A 77 0.83 -4.72 12.70
CA LYS A 77 1.36 -3.78 13.67
C LYS A 77 1.87 -2.52 12.97
N VAL A 78 1.22 -1.40 13.27
CA VAL A 78 1.64 -0.10 12.72
C VAL A 78 2.84 0.45 13.47
N GLU A 79 3.78 1.02 12.70
CA GLU A 79 4.92 1.80 13.19
C GLU A 79 4.78 3.23 12.67
N ILE A 80 4.96 4.23 13.54
CA ILE A 80 5.09 5.64 13.15
C ILE A 80 6.57 5.94 12.95
N LEU A 81 6.98 6.25 11.72
CA LEU A 81 8.38 6.49 11.38
C LEU A 81 8.78 7.97 11.41
N SER A 82 7.81 8.89 11.31
CA SER A 82 8.06 10.33 11.33
C SER A 82 6.80 11.12 11.68
N GLY A 83 6.94 12.43 11.92
CA GLY A 83 5.86 13.37 12.09
C GLY A 83 5.22 13.38 13.49
N VAL A 84 5.75 12.60 14.44
CA VAL A 84 5.29 12.55 15.84
C VAL A 84 6.50 12.63 16.78
N PHE A 85 6.39 13.45 17.80
CA PHE A 85 7.36 13.58 18.89
C PHE A 85 6.60 13.70 20.22
N GLU A 86 6.99 12.95 21.24
CA GLU A 86 6.33 12.90 22.55
C GLU A 86 4.82 12.75 22.47
N SER A 87 4.36 11.83 21.60
CA SER A 87 2.92 11.57 21.33
C SER A 87 2.14 12.77 20.81
N LYS A 88 2.81 13.71 20.15
CA LYS A 88 2.17 14.85 19.48
C LYS A 88 2.66 14.99 18.07
N THR A 89 1.77 15.35 17.17
CA THR A 89 2.14 15.68 15.79
C THR A 89 3.05 16.91 15.73
N THR A 90 4.01 16.91 14.81
CA THR A 90 4.98 18.00 14.68
C THR A 90 4.66 18.96 13.53
N GLY A 91 3.62 18.68 12.74
CA GLY A 91 3.34 19.38 11.47
C GLY A 91 4.16 18.87 10.30
N HIS A 92 5.10 17.95 10.53
CA HIS A 92 5.84 17.25 9.47
C HIS A 92 5.01 16.08 8.91
N PRO A 93 5.28 15.59 7.69
CA PRO A 93 4.60 14.40 7.18
C PRO A 93 4.75 13.20 8.11
N ILE A 94 3.63 12.53 8.35
CA ILE A 94 3.56 11.33 9.20
C ILE A 94 3.73 10.10 8.31
N ALA A 95 4.81 9.36 8.47
CA ALA A 95 5.02 8.11 7.76
C ALA A 95 4.56 6.94 8.63
N LEU A 96 3.60 6.17 8.11
CA LEU A 96 3.06 4.97 8.74
C LEU A 96 3.52 3.74 7.97
N ASN A 97 3.95 2.71 8.68
CA ASN A 97 4.46 1.48 8.09
C ASN A 97 3.89 0.25 8.79
N ILE A 98 3.56 -0.77 8.03
CA ILE A 98 3.17 -2.10 8.49
C ILE A 98 4.06 -3.11 7.78
N LYS A 99 4.84 -3.87 8.54
CA LYS A 99 5.69 -4.93 8.00
C LYS A 99 4.86 -6.14 7.62
N ASN A 100 5.20 -6.71 6.48
CA ASN A 100 4.58 -7.95 5.99
C ASN A 100 5.37 -9.15 6.54
N GLU A 101 4.82 -9.82 7.55
CA GLU A 101 5.48 -10.96 8.19
C GLU A 101 5.26 -12.27 7.44
N ASP A 102 4.19 -12.40 6.67
CA ASP A 102 3.76 -13.64 6.00
C ASP A 102 4.07 -13.65 4.49
N GLN A 103 5.26 -13.19 4.13
CA GLN A 103 5.75 -13.20 2.74
C GLN A 103 6.07 -14.61 2.27
N ARG A 104 5.09 -15.35 1.73
CA ARG A 104 5.32 -16.68 1.13
C ARG A 104 5.63 -16.56 -0.36
N SER A 105 6.83 -16.12 -0.70
CA SER A 105 7.30 -16.04 -2.09
C SER A 105 7.42 -17.40 -2.79
N LYS A 106 7.45 -18.50 -2.05
CA LYS A 106 7.63 -19.86 -2.59
C LYS A 106 6.42 -20.41 -3.34
N ASP A 107 5.22 -19.95 -3.01
CA ASP A 107 3.96 -20.49 -3.57
C ASP A 107 3.66 -19.96 -4.99
N TYR A 108 4.49 -19.07 -5.51
CA TYR A 108 4.24 -18.37 -6.78
C TYR A 108 5.03 -18.88 -7.98
N ASN A 109 5.95 -19.83 -7.79
CA ASN A 109 6.81 -20.33 -8.88
C ASN A 109 6.01 -21.01 -10.00
N GLU A 110 4.95 -21.75 -9.66
CA GLU A 110 4.12 -22.45 -10.65
C GLU A 110 3.24 -21.52 -11.48
N ILE A 111 2.91 -20.35 -10.94
CA ILE A 111 2.07 -19.36 -11.63
C ILE A 111 2.87 -18.25 -12.31
N ALA A 112 4.21 -18.31 -12.26
CA ALA A 112 5.07 -17.34 -12.93
C ALA A 112 4.76 -17.20 -14.44
N ASN A 113 4.37 -18.27 -15.08
CA ASN A 113 4.10 -18.33 -16.52
C ASN A 113 2.59 -18.29 -16.88
N LYS A 114 1.68 -18.14 -15.90
CA LYS A 114 0.24 -18.14 -16.12
C LYS A 114 -0.41 -16.91 -15.50
N PHE A 115 -1.34 -16.29 -16.22
CA PHE A 115 -2.17 -15.24 -15.63
C PHE A 115 -3.23 -15.83 -14.72
N ARG A 116 -3.40 -15.25 -13.54
CA ARG A 116 -4.39 -15.71 -12.56
C ARG A 116 -5.78 -15.20 -12.95
N PRO A 117 -6.79 -16.09 -13.07
CA PRO A 117 -8.18 -15.68 -13.24
C PRO A 117 -8.64 -14.79 -12.08
N SER A 118 -9.53 -13.86 -12.35
CA SER A 118 -10.11 -12.93 -11.36
C SER A 118 -9.10 -11.98 -10.67
N HIS A 119 -7.87 -11.94 -11.15
CA HIS A 119 -6.86 -10.97 -10.72
C HIS A 119 -6.53 -10.02 -11.86
N ALA A 120 -6.02 -8.84 -11.53
CA ALA A 120 -5.66 -7.84 -12.53
C ALA A 120 -4.32 -8.14 -13.27
N ASP A 121 -3.87 -9.39 -13.26
CA ASP A 121 -2.58 -9.80 -13.82
C ASP A 121 -2.42 -9.43 -15.30
N ILE A 122 -3.36 -9.89 -16.14
CA ILE A 122 -3.28 -9.64 -17.60
C ILE A 122 -3.48 -8.17 -17.93
N THR A 123 -4.44 -7.51 -17.29
CA THR A 123 -4.76 -6.10 -17.56
C THR A 123 -3.62 -5.18 -17.16
N TYR A 124 -2.98 -5.45 -16.04
CA TYR A 124 -1.80 -4.68 -15.61
C TYR A 124 -0.56 -4.99 -16.45
N HIS A 125 -0.38 -6.24 -16.86
CA HIS A 125 0.68 -6.59 -17.82
C HIS A 125 0.50 -5.85 -19.13
N GLU A 126 -0.71 -5.82 -19.68
CA GLU A 126 -0.99 -5.10 -20.93
C GLU A 126 -0.80 -3.58 -20.78
N LYS A 127 -1.21 -3.01 -19.66
CA LYS A 127 -1.09 -1.57 -19.42
C LYS A 127 0.32 -1.12 -19.12
N TYR A 128 1.01 -1.80 -18.19
CA TYR A 128 2.30 -1.33 -17.65
C TYR A 128 3.50 -2.09 -18.22
N LYS A 129 3.29 -3.18 -18.96
CA LYS A 129 4.32 -4.07 -19.49
C LYS A 129 5.25 -4.65 -18.43
N ILE A 130 4.79 -4.68 -17.19
CA ILE A 130 5.47 -5.25 -16.03
C ILE A 130 4.54 -6.26 -15.39
N ARG A 131 5.09 -7.38 -14.97
CA ARG A 131 4.37 -8.40 -14.21
C ARG A 131 5.22 -8.87 -13.05
N ASP A 132 4.80 -8.57 -11.84
CA ASP A 132 5.30 -9.25 -10.65
C ASP A 132 4.35 -10.40 -10.30
N TYR A 133 4.72 -11.61 -10.73
CA TYR A 133 3.92 -12.82 -10.52
C TYR A 133 3.72 -13.16 -9.03
N ARG A 134 4.53 -12.62 -8.13
CA ARG A 134 4.40 -12.78 -6.68
C ARG A 134 3.19 -12.00 -6.13
N GLY A 135 2.50 -11.25 -6.96
CA GLY A 135 1.39 -10.40 -6.58
C GLY A 135 1.82 -9.00 -6.21
N GLY A 136 2.97 -8.57 -6.71
CA GLY A 136 3.47 -7.20 -6.56
C GLY A 136 2.79 -6.21 -7.50
N GLY A 137 3.20 -4.96 -7.36
CA GLY A 137 2.66 -3.85 -8.12
C GLY A 137 1.18 -3.61 -7.81
N ARG A 138 0.49 -3.04 -8.75
CA ARG A 138 -0.92 -2.68 -8.58
C ARG A 138 -1.89 -3.85 -8.56
N SER A 139 -1.46 -5.02 -8.95
CA SER A 139 -2.31 -6.21 -8.91
C SER A 139 -2.54 -6.73 -7.48
N SER A 140 -1.79 -6.24 -6.52
CA SER A 140 -1.84 -6.67 -5.12
C SER A 140 -2.24 -5.57 -4.13
N ALA A 141 -2.54 -4.39 -4.64
CA ALA A 141 -2.93 -3.27 -3.79
C ALA A 141 -4.36 -3.39 -3.27
#